data_b76c679888506a4856972dffd62d6960
#
_entry.id   b76c679888506a4856972dffd62d6960
#
_cell.length_a   1.000
_cell.length_b   1.000
_cell.length_c   1.000
_cell.angle_alpha   90.00
_cell.angle_beta   90.00
_cell.angle_gamma   90.00
#
_symmetry.space_group_name_H-M   'P 1'
#
loop_
_entity.id
_entity.type
_entity.pdbx_description
1 polymer ?
#
loop_
_entity_poly.entity_id
_entity_poly.type
_entity_poly.pdbx_seq_one_letter_code
_entity_poly.pdbx_strand_id
1 'polypeptide(L)'
;PRSSSSAASDVYKRQVFGFPLRLLARENYDKACKLYPINQIALITGEEKIIPPEAKYFFCTVESMPDDFFEFVCVDEIQLASDYERGHIFTRRLLYSRGEQKTIFLGSLTMEEIIRELIPEAKIIFKNRFSELNFIGHKKIQNIKPRSAIIAFNLIGLYEIAEQIRSLKGGVALVAGALSPKTRNSQVKLYEDGEVDYIVATDAIGMGLNLDINQVYFSGLDKFDGKYVRPLNDMEIGQIAGRAGPVSYTHLRAHETQPY
;
A
#
# COMPACT_ATOMS: atom_id res chain seq x y z
N PRO A 1 -15.89 -30.35 42.50
CA PRO A 1 -14.72 -29.91 41.82
C PRO A 1 -14.98 -29.95 40.32
N ARG A 2 -15.47 -28.87 39.76
CA ARG A 2 -15.60 -28.72 38.31
C ARG A 2 -14.33 -28.06 37.81
N SER A 3 -13.70 -28.76 36.93
CA SER A 3 -12.44 -28.48 36.31
C SER A 3 -12.33 -27.06 35.74
N SER A 4 -11.33 -26.36 36.21
CA SER A 4 -10.84 -25.04 35.71
C SER A 4 -10.13 -25.12 34.37
N SER A 5 -10.47 -26.08 33.51
CA SER A 5 -9.79 -26.30 32.23
C SER A 5 -10.44 -25.61 31.01
N SER A 6 -11.64 -25.04 31.17
CA SER A 6 -12.29 -24.34 30.05
C SER A 6 -11.97 -22.84 29.94
N ALA A 7 -11.46 -22.23 31.00
CA ALA A 7 -11.07 -20.82 31.00
C ALA A 7 -9.66 -20.57 30.45
N ALA A 8 -8.85 -21.61 30.28
CA ALA A 8 -7.50 -21.49 29.73
C ALA A 8 -7.44 -21.55 28.19
N SER A 9 -8.50 -22.03 27.55
CA SER A 9 -8.52 -22.09 26.03
C SER A 9 -8.97 -20.83 25.38
N ASP A 10 -9.56 -19.86 26.09
CA ASP A 10 -9.91 -18.52 25.60
C ASP A 10 -8.81 -17.48 25.85
N VAL A 11 -7.73 -17.88 26.49
CA VAL A 11 -6.58 -17.03 26.76
C VAL A 11 -5.72 -16.96 25.48
N TYR A 12 -6.00 -15.96 24.70
CA TYR A 12 -5.08 -15.30 23.77
C TYR A 12 -4.81 -16.00 22.45
N LYS A 13 -5.78 -15.98 21.55
CA LYS A 13 -5.50 -16.08 20.10
C LYS A 13 -4.91 -14.77 19.61
N ARG A 14 -3.65 -14.52 19.94
CA ARG A 14 -2.94 -13.32 19.49
C ARG A 14 -2.60 -13.44 18.01
N GLN A 15 -2.95 -12.40 17.25
CA GLN A 15 -2.72 -12.31 15.83
C GLN A 15 -1.95 -11.03 15.50
N VAL A 16 -0.94 -11.11 14.65
CA VAL A 16 -0.17 -9.94 14.19
C VAL A 16 -0.20 -9.81 12.69
N PHE A 17 -0.41 -8.57 12.25
CA PHE A 17 -0.47 -8.18 10.84
C PHE A 17 0.58 -7.10 10.60
N GLY A 18 1.58 -7.41 9.77
CA GLY A 18 2.64 -6.50 9.37
C GLY A 18 2.34 -5.89 8.01
N PHE A 19 2.27 -4.58 7.96
CA PHE A 19 2.00 -3.79 6.75
C PHE A 19 3.24 -3.02 6.31
N PRO A 20 3.42 -2.77 5.01
CA PRO A 20 4.58 -2.05 4.50
C PRO A 20 4.60 -0.57 4.88
N LEU A 21 3.45 0.01 5.22
CA LEU A 21 3.27 1.42 5.51
C LEU A 21 2.43 1.67 6.76
N ARG A 22 2.77 2.75 7.47
CA ARG A 22 2.02 3.26 8.63
C ARG A 22 0.55 3.52 8.31
N LEU A 23 0.28 4.11 7.15
CA LEU A 23 -1.08 4.41 6.71
C LEU A 23 -1.92 3.14 6.57
N LEU A 24 -1.36 2.07 5.98
CA LEU A 24 -2.05 0.78 5.86
C LEU A 24 -2.33 0.14 7.22
N ALA A 25 -1.33 0.16 8.11
CA ALA A 25 -1.51 -0.35 9.46
C ALA A 25 -2.64 0.41 10.18
N ARG A 26 -2.65 1.74 10.07
CA ARG A 26 -3.68 2.61 10.67
C ARG A 26 -5.06 2.39 10.05
N GLU A 27 -5.17 2.33 8.74
CA GLU A 27 -6.43 2.09 8.05
C GLU A 27 -7.07 0.75 8.43
N ASN A 28 -6.25 -0.31 8.49
CA ASN A 28 -6.73 -1.63 8.89
C ASN A 28 -7.08 -1.69 10.38
N TYR A 29 -6.32 -1.00 11.23
CA TYR A 29 -6.68 -0.80 12.63
C TYR A 29 -8.04 -0.11 12.77
N ASP A 30 -8.26 1.01 12.06
CA ASP A 30 -9.52 1.77 12.11
C ASP A 30 -10.72 0.94 11.58
N LYS A 31 -10.49 0.11 10.55
CA LYS A 31 -11.49 -0.85 10.06
C LYS A 31 -11.81 -1.92 11.11
N ALA A 32 -10.78 -2.45 11.77
CA ALA A 32 -10.95 -3.46 12.80
C ALA A 32 -11.69 -2.89 14.03
N CYS A 33 -11.43 -1.64 14.43
CA CYS A 33 -12.12 -0.96 15.51
C CYS A 33 -13.63 -0.80 15.28
N LYS A 34 -14.09 -0.84 14.02
CA LYS A 34 -15.52 -0.82 13.68
C LYS A 34 -16.19 -2.19 13.84
N LEU A 35 -15.42 -3.27 13.84
CA LEU A 35 -15.91 -4.64 13.81
C LEU A 35 -15.70 -5.38 15.14
N TYR A 36 -14.69 -5.00 15.91
CA TYR A 36 -14.26 -5.67 17.13
C TYR A 36 -14.12 -4.69 18.30
N PRO A 37 -14.17 -5.18 19.54
CA PRO A 37 -13.95 -4.34 20.74
C PRO A 37 -12.57 -3.68 20.71
N ILE A 38 -12.54 -2.35 20.90
CA ILE A 38 -11.32 -1.54 20.81
C ILE A 38 -10.23 -1.95 21.81
N ASN A 39 -10.62 -2.47 22.97
CA ASN A 39 -9.70 -2.99 23.99
C ASN A 39 -8.96 -4.28 23.57
N GLN A 40 -9.34 -4.89 22.44
CA GLN A 40 -8.68 -6.09 21.91
C GLN A 40 -7.77 -5.76 20.70
N ILE A 41 -7.70 -4.50 20.28
CA ILE A 41 -7.01 -4.11 19.04
C ILE A 41 -5.84 -3.20 19.38
N ALA A 42 -4.65 -3.58 18.91
CA ALA A 42 -3.42 -2.80 19.05
C ALA A 42 -2.98 -2.21 17.72
N LEU A 43 -2.38 -1.01 17.76
CA LEU A 43 -1.68 -0.38 16.66
C LEU A 43 -0.23 -0.12 17.09
N ILE A 44 0.73 -0.58 16.29
CA ILE A 44 2.16 -0.36 16.56
C ILE A 44 2.85 0.10 15.27
N THR A 45 3.22 1.37 15.25
CA THR A 45 3.99 1.96 14.16
C THR A 45 5.17 2.75 14.72
N GLY A 46 6.02 3.27 13.88
CA GLY A 46 7.12 4.15 14.33
C GLY A 46 6.67 5.44 15.02
N GLU A 47 5.41 5.87 14.81
CA GLU A 47 4.89 7.12 15.38
C GLU A 47 3.76 6.89 16.40
N GLU A 48 3.04 5.80 16.30
CA GLU A 48 1.88 5.51 17.15
C GLU A 48 2.03 4.17 17.83
N LYS A 49 1.74 4.12 19.11
CA LYS A 49 1.76 2.90 19.91
C LYS A 49 0.53 2.86 20.80
N ILE A 50 -0.48 2.09 20.40
CA ILE A 50 -1.72 1.85 21.12
C ILE A 50 -1.77 0.37 21.43
N ILE A 51 -1.58 -0.02 22.69
CA ILE A 51 -1.57 -1.44 23.10
C ILE A 51 -2.44 -1.59 24.34
N PRO A 52 -3.73 -1.88 24.18
CA PRO A 52 -4.59 -2.22 25.30
C PRO A 52 -4.10 -3.50 26.03
N PRO A 53 -4.32 -3.64 27.33
CA PRO A 53 -3.92 -4.83 28.09
C PRO A 53 -4.50 -6.15 27.57
N GLU A 54 -5.69 -6.10 26.96
CA GLU A 54 -6.39 -7.26 26.40
C GLU A 54 -6.20 -7.42 24.90
N ALA A 55 -5.17 -6.77 24.32
CA ALA A 55 -4.96 -6.79 22.88
C ALA A 55 -4.75 -8.20 22.33
N LYS A 56 -5.54 -8.57 21.35
CA LYS A 56 -5.49 -9.84 20.59
C LYS A 56 -5.05 -9.63 19.16
N TYR A 57 -5.44 -8.51 18.55
CA TYR A 57 -5.18 -8.18 17.15
C TYR A 57 -4.19 -7.03 17.06
N PHE A 58 -3.02 -7.27 16.49
CA PHE A 58 -1.93 -6.31 16.40
C PHE A 58 -1.74 -5.87 14.95
N PHE A 59 -2.06 -4.63 14.66
CA PHE A 59 -1.83 -4.00 13.36
C PHE A 59 -0.53 -3.19 13.45
N CYS A 60 0.47 -3.61 12.70
CA CYS A 60 1.83 -3.07 12.83
C CYS A 60 2.39 -2.68 11.47
N THR A 61 3.33 -1.72 11.44
CA THR A 61 4.29 -1.74 10.33
C THR A 61 5.24 -2.94 10.49
N VAL A 62 5.76 -3.46 9.40
CA VAL A 62 6.65 -4.65 9.42
C VAL A 62 7.85 -4.42 10.32
N GLU A 63 8.38 -3.17 10.34
CA GLU A 63 9.47 -2.74 11.22
C GLU A 63 9.11 -2.82 12.70
N SER A 64 7.85 -2.48 13.02
CA SER A 64 7.38 -2.35 14.41
C SER A 64 6.67 -3.59 14.92
N MET A 65 6.62 -4.66 14.14
CA MET A 65 6.05 -5.94 14.61
C MET A 65 6.81 -6.45 15.83
N PRO A 66 6.11 -6.77 16.93
CA PRO A 66 6.74 -7.41 18.10
C PRO A 66 7.33 -8.78 17.74
N ASP A 67 8.45 -9.12 18.38
CA ASP A 67 9.06 -10.46 18.31
C ASP A 67 8.51 -11.37 19.43
N ASP A 68 7.20 -11.32 19.63
CA ASP A 68 6.46 -12.13 20.63
C ASP A 68 5.88 -13.40 19.99
N PHE A 69 5.32 -14.25 20.86
CA PHE A 69 4.55 -15.41 20.43
C PHE A 69 3.16 -15.00 19.93
N PHE A 70 2.84 -15.35 18.69
CA PHE A 70 1.55 -15.17 18.07
C PHE A 70 1.07 -16.50 17.48
N GLU A 71 -0.22 -16.79 17.59
CA GLU A 71 -0.79 -17.97 16.92
C GLU A 71 -0.90 -17.73 15.40
N PHE A 72 -1.17 -16.50 15.01
CA PHE A 72 -1.30 -16.11 13.61
C PHE A 72 -0.37 -14.93 13.29
N VAL A 73 0.42 -15.10 12.24
CA VAL A 73 1.31 -14.06 11.70
C VAL A 73 0.96 -13.81 10.25
N CYS A 74 0.76 -12.56 9.89
CA CYS A 74 0.58 -12.14 8.50
C CYS A 74 1.56 -11.01 8.17
N VAL A 75 2.30 -11.14 7.07
CA VAL A 75 3.18 -10.09 6.55
C VAL A 75 2.80 -9.78 5.13
N ASP A 76 2.48 -8.52 4.87
CA ASP A 76 2.06 -8.02 3.57
C ASP A 76 3.24 -7.45 2.77
N GLU A 77 3.13 -7.51 1.43
CA GLU A 77 4.09 -6.98 0.45
C GLU A 77 5.51 -7.53 0.63
N ILE A 78 5.66 -8.86 0.82
CA ILE A 78 6.96 -9.49 1.09
C ILE A 78 8.00 -9.30 -0.03
N GLN A 79 7.59 -8.95 -1.26
CA GLN A 79 8.53 -8.60 -2.33
C GLN A 79 9.39 -7.37 -2.00
N LEU A 80 9.01 -6.57 -1.00
CA LEU A 80 9.86 -5.51 -0.45
C LEU A 80 11.14 -6.05 0.22
N ALA A 81 11.30 -7.36 0.36
CA ALA A 81 12.58 -7.97 0.69
C ALA A 81 13.70 -7.62 -0.30
N SER A 82 13.35 -7.25 -1.54
CA SER A 82 14.30 -6.76 -2.55
C SER A 82 14.58 -5.25 -2.48
N ASP A 83 13.91 -4.52 -1.59
CA ASP A 83 14.13 -3.08 -1.41
C ASP A 83 15.52 -2.80 -0.83
N TYR A 84 16.22 -1.80 -1.38
CA TYR A 84 17.60 -1.51 -1.00
C TYR A 84 17.75 -1.06 0.46
N GLU A 85 16.80 -0.26 0.96
CA GLU A 85 16.86 0.30 2.32
C GLU A 85 16.18 -0.61 3.34
N ARG A 86 14.99 -1.10 3.04
CA ARG A 86 14.09 -1.81 3.96
C ARG A 86 14.10 -3.32 3.79
N GLY A 87 14.70 -3.82 2.73
CA GLY A 87 14.65 -5.24 2.34
C GLY A 87 15.11 -6.19 3.44
N HIS A 88 16.14 -5.80 4.20
CA HIS A 88 16.66 -6.59 5.32
C HIS A 88 15.59 -6.86 6.41
N ILE A 89 14.65 -5.94 6.63
CA ILE A 89 13.57 -6.09 7.61
C ILE A 89 12.56 -7.13 7.13
N PHE A 90 12.11 -7.02 5.86
CA PHE A 90 11.20 -7.99 5.25
C PHE A 90 11.84 -9.37 5.15
N THR A 91 13.12 -9.45 4.78
CA THR A 91 13.89 -10.70 4.75
C THR A 91 13.94 -11.36 6.14
N ARG A 92 14.18 -10.58 7.20
CA ARG A 92 14.15 -11.08 8.58
C ARG A 92 12.79 -11.68 8.92
N ARG A 93 11.69 -10.98 8.56
CA ARG A 93 10.33 -11.49 8.82
C ARG A 93 10.04 -12.76 8.03
N LEU A 94 10.46 -12.79 6.77
CA LEU A 94 10.31 -13.96 5.91
C LEU A 94 11.03 -15.19 6.47
N LEU A 95 12.24 -15.01 7.01
CA LEU A 95 13.06 -16.12 7.52
C LEU A 95 12.62 -16.58 8.92
N TYR A 96 12.24 -15.64 9.81
CA TYR A 96 12.12 -15.94 11.24
C TYR A 96 10.72 -15.76 11.83
N SER A 97 9.82 -15.01 11.19
CA SER A 97 8.49 -14.83 11.76
C SER A 97 7.60 -16.03 11.45
N ARG A 98 7.16 -16.72 12.51
CA ARG A 98 6.23 -17.85 12.40
C ARG A 98 5.14 -17.74 13.45
N GLY A 99 3.90 -17.97 13.04
CA GLY A 99 2.77 -18.16 13.95
C GLY A 99 2.69 -19.62 14.37
N GLU A 100 2.33 -19.89 15.63
CA GLU A 100 2.19 -21.25 16.14
C GLU A 100 1.21 -22.10 15.33
N GLN A 101 0.11 -21.49 14.88
CA GLN A 101 -0.91 -22.18 14.09
C GLN A 101 -0.80 -21.86 12.61
N LYS A 102 -0.55 -20.58 12.26
CA LYS A 102 -0.55 -20.18 10.87
C LYS A 102 0.33 -18.97 10.62
N THR A 103 1.07 -19.05 9.52
CA THR A 103 1.80 -17.91 8.94
C THR A 103 1.29 -17.66 7.52
N ILE A 104 1.02 -16.40 7.19
CA ILE A 104 0.65 -15.99 5.84
C ILE A 104 1.61 -14.90 5.38
N PHE A 105 2.19 -15.11 4.22
CA PHE A 105 2.94 -14.09 3.50
C PHE A 105 2.14 -13.68 2.27
N LEU A 106 1.89 -12.38 2.12
CA LEU A 106 1.24 -11.82 0.94
C LEU A 106 2.29 -11.09 0.10
N GLY A 107 2.26 -11.29 -1.21
CA GLY A 107 3.23 -10.68 -2.09
C GLY A 107 2.96 -10.91 -3.56
N SER A 108 3.85 -10.40 -4.40
CA SER A 108 3.78 -10.58 -5.85
C SER A 108 4.28 -11.96 -6.28
N LEU A 109 3.91 -12.36 -7.49
CA LEU A 109 4.34 -13.62 -8.12
C LEU A 109 5.88 -13.73 -8.20
N THR A 110 6.60 -12.61 -8.26
CA THR A 110 8.07 -12.57 -8.31
C THR A 110 8.73 -13.25 -7.11
N MET A 111 8.00 -13.44 -6.01
CA MET A 111 8.52 -14.12 -4.81
C MET A 111 8.37 -15.64 -4.84
N GLU A 112 7.72 -16.21 -5.85
CA GLU A 112 7.42 -17.66 -5.87
C GLU A 112 8.68 -18.53 -5.74
N GLU A 113 9.67 -18.30 -6.59
CA GLU A 113 10.91 -19.11 -6.59
C GLU A 113 11.65 -18.97 -5.26
N ILE A 114 11.79 -17.75 -4.76
CA ILE A 114 12.43 -17.46 -3.48
C ILE A 114 11.71 -18.16 -2.33
N ILE A 115 10.38 -18.12 -2.31
CA ILE A 115 9.60 -18.79 -1.26
C ILE A 115 9.75 -20.30 -1.31
N ARG A 116 9.79 -20.89 -2.51
CA ARG A 116 10.01 -22.34 -2.68
C ARG A 116 11.39 -22.79 -2.18
N GLU A 117 12.39 -21.94 -2.33
CA GLU A 117 13.74 -22.23 -1.82
C GLU A 117 13.87 -22.03 -0.31
N LEU A 118 13.33 -20.92 0.21
CA LEU A 118 13.49 -20.54 1.62
C LEU A 118 12.51 -21.25 2.57
N ILE A 119 11.32 -21.59 2.08
CA ILE A 119 10.24 -22.20 2.88
C ILE A 119 9.59 -23.32 2.04
N PRO A 120 10.29 -24.44 1.84
CA PRO A 120 9.79 -25.52 0.97
C PRO A 120 8.43 -26.09 1.38
N GLU A 121 8.09 -26.02 2.67
CA GLU A 121 6.80 -26.44 3.23
C GLU A 121 5.66 -25.45 2.97
N ALA A 122 5.93 -24.24 2.45
CA ALA A 122 4.90 -23.24 2.23
C ALA A 122 3.95 -23.67 1.09
N LYS A 123 2.65 -23.59 1.37
CA LYS A 123 1.62 -23.74 0.36
C LYS A 123 1.42 -22.43 -0.38
N ILE A 124 1.81 -22.35 -1.63
CA ILE A 124 1.61 -21.17 -2.47
C ILE A 124 0.20 -21.21 -3.08
N ILE A 125 -0.54 -20.14 -2.88
CA ILE A 125 -1.91 -19.97 -3.41
C ILE A 125 -1.92 -18.73 -4.30
N PHE A 126 -2.16 -18.93 -5.57
CA PHE A 126 -2.32 -17.84 -6.53
C PHE A 126 -3.74 -17.33 -6.53
N LYS A 127 -3.87 -16.01 -6.49
CA LYS A 127 -5.13 -15.33 -6.77
C LYS A 127 -4.93 -14.39 -7.95
N ASN A 128 -5.63 -14.66 -9.02
CA ASN A 128 -5.65 -13.75 -10.16
C ASN A 128 -6.22 -12.40 -9.73
N ARG A 129 -5.74 -11.34 -10.33
CA ARG A 129 -6.37 -10.02 -10.18
C ARG A 129 -7.81 -10.10 -10.67
N PHE A 130 -8.69 -9.37 -9.99
CA PHE A 130 -10.08 -9.22 -10.43
C PHE A 130 -10.20 -8.39 -11.71
N SER A 131 -9.14 -7.69 -12.12
CA SER A 131 -9.13 -6.81 -13.28
C SER A 131 -7.85 -6.98 -14.10
N GLU A 132 -8.00 -6.98 -15.43
CA GLU A 132 -6.88 -6.91 -16.36
C GLU A 132 -6.28 -5.49 -16.38
N LEU A 133 -4.96 -5.41 -16.48
CA LEU A 133 -4.25 -4.18 -16.77
C LEU A 133 -3.98 -4.12 -18.27
N ASN A 134 -4.55 -3.14 -18.93
CA ASN A 134 -4.33 -2.90 -20.35
C ASN A 134 -3.60 -1.59 -20.56
N PHE A 135 -2.50 -1.62 -21.30
CA PHE A 135 -1.84 -0.39 -21.75
C PHE A 135 -2.62 0.23 -22.90
N ILE A 136 -3.14 1.43 -22.70
CA ILE A 136 -3.97 2.13 -23.70
C ILE A 136 -3.25 3.29 -24.40
N GLY A 137 -1.92 3.34 -24.33
CA GLY A 137 -1.08 4.30 -25.05
C GLY A 137 -0.95 5.64 -24.33
N HIS A 138 -0.62 6.68 -25.10
CA HIS A 138 -0.39 8.03 -24.58
C HIS A 138 -1.64 8.90 -24.67
N LYS A 139 -1.86 9.75 -23.68
CA LYS A 139 -2.96 10.72 -23.64
C LYS A 139 -2.45 12.11 -23.29
N LYS A 140 -3.10 13.14 -23.82
CA LYS A 140 -2.93 14.52 -23.34
C LYS A 140 -3.79 14.73 -22.11
N ILE A 141 -3.40 15.63 -21.19
CA ILE A 141 -4.16 15.95 -19.96
C ILE A 141 -5.62 16.34 -20.27
N GLN A 142 -5.85 17.01 -21.38
CA GLN A 142 -7.20 17.38 -21.82
C GLN A 142 -8.12 16.19 -22.06
N ASN A 143 -7.57 15.01 -22.36
CA ASN A 143 -8.29 13.80 -22.76
C ASN A 143 -8.32 12.72 -21.67
N ILE A 144 -7.86 13.03 -20.44
CA ILE A 144 -7.97 12.12 -19.30
C ILE A 144 -9.43 11.95 -18.91
N LYS A 145 -9.78 10.74 -18.50
CA LYS A 145 -11.15 10.41 -18.08
C LYS A 145 -11.36 10.70 -16.60
N PRO A 146 -12.61 10.93 -16.17
CA PRO A 146 -12.95 10.98 -14.73
C PRO A 146 -12.53 9.71 -13.97
N ARG A 147 -12.44 9.80 -12.67
CA ARG A 147 -12.00 8.72 -11.77
C ARG A 147 -10.60 8.22 -12.14
N SER A 148 -9.67 9.15 -12.35
CA SER A 148 -8.30 8.85 -12.74
C SER A 148 -7.27 9.36 -11.76
N ALA A 149 -6.17 8.59 -11.64
CA ALA A 149 -4.97 9.02 -10.93
C ALA A 149 -3.85 9.39 -11.93
N ILE A 150 -3.18 10.49 -11.67
CA ILE A 150 -2.01 10.95 -12.42
C ILE A 150 -0.80 10.91 -11.50
N ILE A 151 0.23 10.18 -11.90
CA ILE A 151 1.41 9.93 -11.08
C ILE A 151 2.54 10.83 -11.49
N ALA A 152 3.01 11.64 -10.54
CA ALA A 152 4.19 12.47 -10.65
C ALA A 152 5.31 11.94 -9.75
N PHE A 153 6.55 12.02 -10.19
CA PHE A 153 7.70 11.47 -9.44
C PHE A 153 8.52 12.53 -8.70
N ASN A 154 8.02 13.75 -8.66
CA ASN A 154 8.55 14.83 -7.83
C ASN A 154 7.43 15.81 -7.45
N LEU A 155 7.65 16.60 -6.42
CA LEU A 155 6.65 17.55 -5.92
C LEU A 155 6.35 18.69 -6.89
N ILE A 156 7.33 19.17 -7.63
CA ILE A 156 7.14 20.26 -8.62
C ILE A 156 6.18 19.79 -9.71
N GLY A 157 6.48 18.65 -10.32
CA GLY A 157 5.60 18.07 -11.36
C GLY A 157 4.21 17.72 -10.83
N LEU A 158 4.10 17.29 -9.55
CA LEU A 158 2.81 17.05 -8.91
C LEU A 158 1.95 18.33 -8.89
N TYR A 159 2.51 19.46 -8.46
CA TYR A 159 1.77 20.72 -8.41
C TYR A 159 1.50 21.29 -9.80
N GLU A 160 2.43 21.20 -10.75
CA GLU A 160 2.24 21.63 -12.13
C GLU A 160 1.08 20.87 -12.81
N ILE A 161 1.06 19.54 -12.68
CA ILE A 161 -0.01 18.70 -13.22
C ILE A 161 -1.34 19.02 -12.54
N ALA A 162 -1.34 19.20 -11.23
CA ALA A 162 -2.55 19.53 -10.49
C ALA A 162 -3.13 20.87 -10.94
N GLU A 163 -2.32 21.89 -11.19
CA GLU A 163 -2.77 23.19 -11.67
C GLU A 163 -3.31 23.11 -13.11
N GLN A 164 -2.68 22.32 -13.97
CA GLN A 164 -3.18 22.06 -15.32
C GLN A 164 -4.55 21.36 -15.29
N ILE A 165 -4.73 20.35 -14.42
CA ILE A 165 -6.01 19.66 -14.28
C ILE A 165 -7.06 20.61 -13.71
N ARG A 166 -6.70 21.40 -12.70
CA ARG A 166 -7.61 22.37 -12.09
C ARG A 166 -8.10 23.38 -13.13
N SER A 167 -7.23 23.89 -13.97
CA SER A 167 -7.60 24.85 -15.02
C SER A 167 -8.46 24.24 -16.15
N LEU A 168 -8.27 22.95 -16.46
CA LEU A 168 -8.94 22.30 -17.58
C LEU A 168 -10.19 21.50 -17.18
N LYS A 169 -10.24 20.98 -15.96
CA LYS A 169 -11.22 19.98 -15.53
C LYS A 169 -11.93 20.34 -14.20
N GLY A 170 -11.48 21.36 -13.50
CA GLY A 170 -12.02 21.73 -12.21
C GLY A 170 -11.20 21.20 -11.03
N GLY A 171 -11.84 20.55 -10.07
CA GLY A 171 -11.18 20.09 -8.84
C GLY A 171 -10.21 18.93 -9.03
N VAL A 172 -9.18 18.87 -8.19
CA VAL A 172 -8.21 17.77 -8.15
C VAL A 172 -7.75 17.55 -6.71
N ALA A 173 -7.68 16.30 -6.28
CA ALA A 173 -7.09 15.90 -5.02
C ALA A 173 -5.58 15.66 -5.16
N LEU A 174 -4.82 15.93 -4.09
CA LEU A 174 -3.37 15.77 -4.04
C LEU A 174 -2.98 14.71 -3.01
N VAL A 175 -2.15 13.75 -3.41
CA VAL A 175 -1.62 12.72 -2.52
C VAL A 175 -0.10 12.60 -2.69
N ALA A 176 0.64 13.02 -1.69
CA ALA A 176 2.09 12.91 -1.66
C ALA A 176 2.59 12.46 -0.29
N GLY A 177 3.73 11.78 -0.27
CA GLY A 177 4.38 11.35 0.97
C GLY A 177 4.73 12.51 1.90
N ALA A 178 5.05 13.68 1.34
CA ALA A 178 5.38 14.89 2.09
C ALA A 178 4.17 15.56 2.79
N LEU A 179 2.93 15.19 2.44
CA LEU A 179 1.74 15.74 3.09
C LEU A 179 1.54 15.11 4.46
N SER A 180 1.04 15.92 5.42
CA SER A 180 0.63 15.38 6.71
C SER A 180 -0.46 14.29 6.54
N PRO A 181 -0.53 13.30 7.43
CA PRO A 181 -1.58 12.27 7.37
C PRO A 181 -2.99 12.86 7.33
N LYS A 182 -3.24 13.90 8.13
CA LYS A 182 -4.55 14.59 8.16
C LYS A 182 -4.88 15.23 6.82
N THR A 183 -3.96 15.96 6.22
CA THR A 183 -4.14 16.60 4.91
C THR A 183 -4.38 15.55 3.82
N ARG A 184 -3.56 14.49 3.83
CA ARG A 184 -3.70 13.39 2.87
C ARG A 184 -5.07 12.74 2.95
N ASN A 185 -5.53 12.40 4.17
CA ASN A 185 -6.85 11.79 4.37
C ASN A 185 -7.98 12.71 3.90
N SER A 186 -7.88 14.03 4.13
CA SER A 186 -8.86 14.99 3.63
C SER A 186 -8.89 15.02 2.09
N GLN A 187 -7.73 15.00 1.44
CA GLN A 187 -7.63 14.96 -0.02
C GLN A 187 -8.20 13.66 -0.61
N VAL A 188 -7.88 12.52 0.01
CA VAL A 188 -8.42 11.21 -0.37
C VAL A 188 -9.95 11.23 -0.26
N LYS A 189 -10.48 11.79 0.83
CA LYS A 189 -11.92 11.88 1.06
C LYS A 189 -12.63 12.71 -0.02
N LEU A 190 -12.07 13.84 -0.45
CA LEU A 190 -12.64 14.64 -1.55
C LEU A 190 -12.81 13.79 -2.83
N TYR A 191 -11.86 12.92 -3.11
CA TYR A 191 -11.94 12.02 -4.26
C TYR A 191 -12.94 10.88 -4.04
N GLU A 192 -12.97 10.27 -2.86
CA GLU A 192 -13.90 9.18 -2.52
C GLU A 192 -15.35 9.65 -2.53
N ASP A 193 -15.61 10.81 -1.96
CA ASP A 193 -16.94 11.43 -1.90
C ASP A 193 -17.41 11.95 -3.27
N GLY A 194 -16.54 11.92 -4.30
CA GLY A 194 -16.86 12.35 -5.65
C GLY A 194 -16.90 13.88 -5.83
N GLU A 195 -16.37 14.63 -4.88
CA GLU A 195 -16.25 16.10 -5.02
C GLU A 195 -15.23 16.49 -6.10
N VAL A 196 -14.26 15.60 -6.35
CA VAL A 196 -13.30 15.73 -7.44
C VAL A 196 -13.13 14.39 -8.17
N ASP A 197 -12.94 14.46 -9.49
CA ASP A 197 -12.80 13.28 -10.37
C ASP A 197 -11.34 12.85 -10.58
N TYR A 198 -10.40 13.67 -10.18
CA TYR A 198 -8.99 13.48 -10.45
C TYR A 198 -8.16 13.52 -9.19
N ILE A 199 -7.14 12.68 -9.17
CA ILE A 199 -6.13 12.68 -8.11
C ILE A 199 -4.74 12.76 -8.74
N VAL A 200 -3.92 13.68 -8.28
CA VAL A 200 -2.50 13.72 -8.62
C VAL A 200 -1.73 13.21 -7.41
N ALA A 201 -0.90 12.21 -7.63
CA ALA A 201 -0.19 11.55 -6.55
C ALA A 201 1.27 11.27 -6.91
N THR A 202 2.09 11.12 -5.88
CA THR A 202 3.41 10.49 -6.05
C THR A 202 3.25 8.96 -6.11
N ASP A 203 4.35 8.24 -6.34
CA ASP A 203 4.42 6.77 -6.28
C ASP A 203 3.89 6.18 -4.97
N ALA A 204 3.80 6.99 -3.90
CA ALA A 204 3.13 6.63 -2.64
C ALA A 204 1.69 6.13 -2.82
N ILE A 205 1.01 6.47 -3.92
CA ILE A 205 -0.33 5.90 -4.24
C ILE A 205 -0.27 4.38 -4.45
N GLY A 206 0.83 3.88 -4.98
CA GLY A 206 1.07 2.45 -5.18
C GLY A 206 1.06 1.66 -3.88
N MET A 207 1.32 2.32 -2.77
CA MET A 207 1.46 1.71 -1.47
C MET A 207 0.29 2.15 -0.55
N GLY A 208 -0.82 1.43 -0.60
CA GLY A 208 -1.76 1.42 0.52
C GLY A 208 -3.02 2.26 0.46
N LEU A 209 -3.32 2.93 -0.62
CA LEU A 209 -4.63 3.58 -0.78
C LEU A 209 -5.56 2.68 -1.59
N ASN A 210 -6.70 2.34 -0.99
CA ASN A 210 -7.75 1.59 -1.68
C ASN A 210 -8.73 2.58 -2.32
N LEU A 211 -8.34 3.17 -3.44
CA LEU A 211 -9.12 4.15 -4.19
C LEU A 211 -9.81 3.50 -5.38
N ASP A 212 -11.04 3.92 -5.66
CA ASP A 212 -11.75 3.54 -6.88
C ASP A 212 -11.21 4.33 -8.08
N ILE A 213 -10.13 3.83 -8.67
CA ILE A 213 -9.42 4.45 -9.79
C ILE A 213 -9.65 3.62 -11.04
N ASN A 214 -10.25 4.22 -12.05
CA ASN A 214 -10.47 3.56 -13.33
C ASN A 214 -9.21 3.56 -14.22
N GLN A 215 -8.43 4.63 -14.20
CA GLN A 215 -7.23 4.77 -15.03
C GLN A 215 -6.09 5.40 -14.24
N VAL A 216 -4.89 4.88 -14.46
CA VAL A 216 -3.65 5.46 -13.94
C VAL A 216 -2.84 6.02 -15.09
N TYR A 217 -2.41 7.25 -14.96
CA TYR A 217 -1.57 7.95 -15.92
C TYR A 217 -0.20 8.24 -15.29
N PHE A 218 0.86 7.87 -15.98
CA PHE A 218 2.22 8.20 -15.60
C PHE A 218 2.66 9.49 -16.30
N SER A 219 3.11 10.48 -15.55
CA SER A 219 3.66 11.72 -16.14
C SER A 219 5.05 11.52 -16.74
N GLY A 220 5.74 10.48 -16.34
CA GLY A 220 7.05 10.03 -16.80
C GLY A 220 7.32 8.64 -16.29
N LEU A 221 8.44 8.05 -16.66
CA LEU A 221 8.89 6.73 -16.21
C LEU A 221 10.20 6.78 -15.42
N ASP A 222 10.66 7.98 -15.08
CA ASP A 222 11.87 8.18 -14.32
C ASP A 222 11.55 8.75 -12.95
N LYS A 223 12.28 8.29 -11.94
CA LYS A 223 12.19 8.83 -10.58
C LYS A 223 13.55 9.10 -9.99
N PHE A 224 13.61 10.03 -9.04
CA PHE A 224 14.79 10.25 -8.20
C PHE A 224 14.74 9.28 -7.01
N ASP A 225 15.78 8.46 -6.86
CA ASP A 225 15.89 7.43 -5.80
C ASP A 225 16.57 7.92 -4.52
N GLY A 226 16.85 9.22 -4.44
CA GLY A 226 17.63 9.84 -3.36
C GLY A 226 19.07 10.15 -3.76
N LYS A 227 19.59 9.55 -4.84
CA LYS A 227 20.94 9.75 -5.35
C LYS A 227 20.97 10.10 -6.84
N TYR A 228 20.20 9.35 -7.63
CA TYR A 228 20.19 9.47 -9.08
C TYR A 228 18.77 9.45 -9.62
N VAL A 229 18.58 10.06 -10.78
CA VAL A 229 17.37 9.85 -11.59
C VAL A 229 17.55 8.53 -12.34
N ARG A 230 16.62 7.61 -12.16
CA ARG A 230 16.61 6.31 -12.80
C ARG A 230 15.24 5.94 -13.35
N PRO A 231 15.17 5.06 -14.36
CA PRO A 231 13.91 4.48 -14.80
C PRO A 231 13.20 3.72 -13.65
N LEU A 232 11.88 3.72 -13.70
CA LEU A 232 11.07 2.82 -12.88
C LEU A 232 11.37 1.37 -13.28
N ASN A 233 11.46 0.50 -12.30
CA ASN A 233 11.50 -0.94 -12.59
C ASN A 233 10.08 -1.50 -12.77
N ASP A 234 9.99 -2.72 -13.30
CA ASP A 234 8.72 -3.38 -13.61
C ASP A 234 7.82 -3.57 -12.38
N MET A 235 8.42 -3.79 -11.21
CA MET A 235 7.69 -3.91 -9.95
C MET A 235 7.03 -2.58 -9.56
N GLU A 236 7.77 -1.47 -9.65
CA GLU A 236 7.25 -0.14 -9.34
C GLU A 236 6.11 0.23 -10.29
N ILE A 237 6.30 -0.01 -11.59
CA ILE A 237 5.25 0.19 -12.60
C ILE A 237 4.03 -0.67 -12.28
N GLY A 238 4.24 -1.95 -11.98
CA GLY A 238 3.18 -2.89 -11.65
C GLY A 238 2.41 -2.52 -10.38
N GLN A 239 3.09 -2.07 -9.34
CA GLN A 239 2.46 -1.62 -8.09
C GLN A 239 1.60 -0.38 -8.30
N ILE A 240 2.11 0.60 -9.03
CA ILE A 240 1.39 1.85 -9.32
C ILE A 240 0.22 1.58 -10.26
N ALA A 241 0.47 0.94 -11.41
CA ALA A 241 -0.57 0.59 -12.37
C ALA A 241 -1.62 -0.31 -11.75
N GLY A 242 -1.19 -1.14 -10.81
CA GLY A 242 -2.03 -2.04 -10.04
C GLY A 242 -3.14 -1.38 -9.24
N ARG A 243 -3.12 -0.09 -9.06
CA ARG A 243 -4.20 0.69 -8.43
C ARG A 243 -5.33 1.03 -9.39
N ALA A 244 -5.12 0.89 -10.70
CA ALA A 244 -6.24 0.95 -11.63
C ALA A 244 -7.19 -0.23 -11.39
N GLY A 245 -8.49 0.06 -11.29
CA GLY A 245 -9.56 -0.92 -11.23
C GLY A 245 -9.70 -1.69 -12.56
N PRO A 246 -10.88 -2.17 -12.94
CA PRO A 246 -11.06 -3.09 -14.06
C PRO A 246 -10.65 -2.56 -15.45
N VAL A 247 -10.14 -1.34 -15.55
CA VAL A 247 -9.74 -0.73 -16.84
C VAL A 247 -8.40 -0.01 -16.74
N SER A 248 -7.42 -0.48 -17.44
CA SER A 248 -6.27 0.15 -18.13
C SER A 248 -5.43 1.28 -17.51
N TYR A 249 -4.10 1.15 -17.62
CA TYR A 249 -3.14 2.24 -17.38
C TYR A 249 -2.65 2.89 -18.68
N THR A 250 -2.26 4.18 -18.61
CA THR A 250 -1.75 4.98 -19.72
C THR A 250 -0.57 5.85 -19.31
N HIS A 251 0.28 6.18 -20.29
CA HIS A 251 1.27 7.25 -20.15
C HIS A 251 0.70 8.59 -20.56
N LEU A 252 0.98 9.63 -19.79
CA LEU A 252 0.81 11.00 -20.23
C LEU A 252 2.02 11.38 -21.12
N ARG A 253 1.78 11.95 -22.29
CA ARG A 253 2.83 12.67 -22.99
C ARG A 253 3.11 13.97 -22.21
N ALA A 254 4.32 14.12 -21.72
CA ALA A 254 4.80 15.42 -21.30
C ALA A 254 4.64 16.39 -22.48
N HIS A 255 4.18 17.61 -22.25
CA HIS A 255 4.27 18.66 -23.25
C HIS A 255 5.77 18.85 -23.55
N GLU A 256 6.18 18.58 -24.78
CA GLU A 256 7.41 19.14 -25.30
C GLU A 256 7.23 20.68 -25.23
N THR A 257 7.82 21.28 -24.21
CA THR A 257 8.11 22.72 -24.26
C THR A 257 9.10 22.87 -25.38
N GLN A 258 8.64 23.39 -26.53
CA GLN A 258 9.55 23.82 -27.59
C GLN A 258 10.49 24.86 -26.97
N PRO A 259 11.81 24.69 -27.08
CA PRO A 259 12.72 25.79 -26.73
C PRO A 259 12.51 26.90 -27.76
N TYR A 260 12.28 28.11 -27.26
CA TYR A 260 12.43 29.32 -28.02
C TYR A 260 13.91 29.61 -28.29
#